data_b94172c157c11ed017664b063c2ac043
#
_entry.id   b94172c157c11ed017664b063c2ac043
#
_cell.length_a   1.000
_cell.length_b   1.000
_cell.length_c   1.000
_cell.angle_alpha   90.00
_cell.angle_beta   90.00
_cell.angle_gamma   90.00
#
_symmetry.space_group_name_H-M   'P 1'
#
loop_
_entity.id
_entity.type
_entity.pdbx_description
1 polymer ?
#
loop_
_entity_poly.entity_id
_entity_poly.type
_entity_poly.pdbx_seq_one_letter_code
_entity_poly.pdbx_strand_id
1 'polypeptide(L)' 'MKSSSPSGHVNYYVVYEWDKRVISSKLFLTKELAEKYAKDIERQGKKVRGIEEYGY' A
#
# COMPACT_ATOMS: atom_id res chain seq x y z
N MET A 1 25.54 -8.70 -1.69
CA MET A 1 25.22 -8.42 -1.90
C MET A 1 24.63 -7.96 -2.30
N LYS A 2 24.43 -7.94 -2.70
CA LYS A 2 23.91 -7.52 -3.12
C LYS A 2 23.34 -6.98 -3.50
N SER A 3 23.07 -6.81 -3.82
CA SER A 3 22.55 -6.22 -4.24
C SER A 3 22.04 -5.76 -4.77
N SER A 4 21.77 -5.72 -5.05
CA SER A 4 21.37 -5.24 -5.75
C SER A 4 20.70 -4.65 -6.18
N SER A 5 20.46 -4.11 -6.28
CA SER A 5 19.77 -3.52 -6.77
C SER A 5 19.43 -2.91 -7.41
N PRO A 6 19.06 -3.13 -7.50
CA PRO A 6 18.70 -2.63 -8.61
C PRO A 6 18.08 -1.42 -8.69
N SER A 7 18.07 -1.14 -9.64
CA SER A 7 17.50 0.01 -10.05
C SER A 7 16.08 -0.01 -9.76
N GLY A 8 15.57 0.95 -9.25
CA GLY A 8 14.18 1.12 -9.06
C GLY A 8 13.73 0.70 -7.71
N HIS A 9 12.98 1.49 -7.10
CA HIS A 9 12.35 1.16 -5.85
C HIS A 9 10.88 0.94 -6.11
N VAL A 10 10.37 -0.14 -5.55
CA VAL A 10 8.95 -0.38 -5.62
C VAL A 10 8.36 0.00 -4.28
N ASN A 11 7.39 0.87 -4.32
CA ASN A 11 6.64 1.24 -3.13
C ASN A 11 5.28 0.58 -3.21
N TYR A 12 4.59 0.55 -2.10
CA TYR A 12 3.28 -0.08 -2.03
C TYR A 12 2.29 0.90 -1.43
N TYR A 13 1.05 0.82 -1.87
CA TYR A 13 0.02 1.65 -1.29
C TYR A 13 -1.28 0.87 -1.23
N VAL A 14 -2.14 1.27 -0.31
CA VAL A 14 -3.41 0.59 -0.10
C VAL A 14 -4.51 1.39 -0.80
N VAL A 15 -5.32 0.69 -1.58
CA VAL A 15 -6.48 1.29 -2.22
C VAL A 15 -7.70 0.88 -1.42
N TYR A 16 -8.46 1.84 -0.96
CA TYR A 16 -9.63 1.56 -0.15
C TYR A 16 -10.76 2.53 -0.48
N GLU A 17 -11.96 2.16 -0.07
CA GLU A 17 -13.14 2.98 -0.26
C GLU A 17 -13.56 3.60 1.06
N TRP A 18 -13.86 4.85 1.00
CA TRP A 18 -14.37 5.58 2.16
C TRP A 18 -15.32 6.66 1.66
N ASP A 19 -16.51 6.68 2.24
CA ASP A 19 -17.48 7.72 1.91
C ASP A 19 -17.77 7.76 0.40
N LYS A 20 -17.93 6.59 -0.20
CA LYS A 20 -18.23 6.42 -1.62
C LYS A 20 -17.11 6.91 -2.53
N ARG A 21 -15.92 7.03 -2.01
CA ARG A 21 -14.76 7.44 -2.78
C ARG A 21 -13.68 6.38 -2.72
N VAL A 22 -12.92 6.30 -3.79
CA VAL A 22 -11.76 5.42 -3.81
C VAL A 22 -10.55 6.26 -3.47
N ILE A 23 -9.84 5.86 -2.44
CA ILE A 23 -8.71 6.62 -1.91
C ILE A 23 -7.47 5.75 -1.91
N SER A 24 -6.34 6.35 -2.25
CA SER A 24 -5.05 5.68 -2.16
C SER A 24 -4.33 6.18 -0.93
N SER A 25 -3.74 5.25 -0.20
CA SER A 25 -2.98 5.63 0.99
C SER A 25 -1.63 6.19 0.59
N LYS A 26 -0.86 6.60 1.58
CA LYS A 26 0.52 7.01 1.33
C LYS A 26 1.33 5.80 0.86
N LEU A 27 2.49 6.06 0.31
CA LEU A 27 3.37 5.00 -0.14
C LEU A 27 4.12 4.39 1.04
N PHE A 28 4.28 3.07 0.98
CA PHE A 28 5.02 2.33 2.00
C PHE A 28 6.22 1.67 1.34
N LEU A 29 7.29 1.53 2.09
CA LEU A 29 8.53 0.96 1.57
C LEU A 29 8.44 -0.53 1.34
N THR A 30 7.60 -1.23 2.10
CA THR A 30 7.46 -2.66 1.97
C THR A 30 6.01 -3.05 1.90
N LYS A 31 5.76 -4.21 1.29
CA LYS A 31 4.39 -4.73 1.20
C LYS A 31 3.86 -5.04 2.59
N GLU A 32 4.73 -5.48 3.48
CA GLU A 32 4.32 -5.80 4.83
C GLU A 32 3.73 -4.59 5.54
N LEU A 33 4.36 -3.44 5.37
CA LEU A 33 3.85 -2.21 5.96
C LEU A 33 2.49 -1.83 5.38
N ALA A 34 2.34 -2.02 4.08
CA ALA A 34 1.06 -1.73 3.43
C ALA A 34 -0.03 -2.65 3.94
N GLU A 35 0.29 -3.93 4.10
CA GLU A 35 -0.70 -4.88 4.62
C GLU A 35 -1.11 -4.54 6.04
N LYS A 36 -0.16 -4.12 6.84
CA LYS A 36 -0.44 -3.73 8.21
C LYS A 36 -1.40 -2.55 8.24
N TYR A 37 -1.13 -1.58 7.38
CA TYR A 37 -2.00 -0.42 7.28
C TYR A 37 -3.40 -0.82 6.79
N ALA A 38 -3.45 -1.73 5.82
CA ALA A 38 -4.74 -2.19 5.29
C ALA A 38 -5.60 -2.79 6.39
N LYS A 39 -4.99 -3.63 7.24
CA LYS A 39 -5.75 -4.22 8.34
C LYS A 39 -6.22 -3.17 9.32
N ASP A 40 -5.40 -2.16 9.55
CA ASP A 40 -5.75 -1.10 10.48
C ASP A 40 -6.96 -0.31 10.00
N ILE A 41 -6.98 0.05 8.72
CA ILE A 41 -8.10 0.83 8.20
C ILE A 41 -9.36 -0.01 8.08
N GLU A 42 -9.23 -1.32 7.89
CA GLU A 42 -10.40 -2.19 7.89
C GLU A 42 -11.08 -2.17 9.26
N ARG A 43 -10.27 -2.12 10.31
CA ARG A 43 -10.80 -2.05 11.65
C ARG A 43 -11.51 -0.74 11.91
N GLN A 44 -11.16 0.28 11.16
CA GLN A 44 -11.81 1.58 11.27
C GLN A 44 -13.09 1.66 10.46
N GLY A 45 -13.44 0.60 9.74
CA GLY A 45 -14.67 0.57 8.99
C GLY A 45 -14.51 0.90 7.51
N LYS A 46 -13.31 1.10 7.06
CA LYS A 46 -13.06 1.38 5.65
C LYS A 46 -12.95 0.07 4.89
N LYS A 47 -13.27 0.11 3.61
CA LYS A 47 -13.28 -1.09 2.79
C LYS A 47 -12.02 -1.13 1.93
N VAL A 48 -11.13 -2.06 2.23
CA VAL A 48 -9.88 -2.20 1.49
C VAL A 48 -10.15 -2.92 0.18
N ARG A 49 -9.71 -2.34 -0.92
CA ARG A 49 -9.84 -2.94 -2.24
C ARG A 49 -8.63 -3.78 -2.61
N GLY A 50 -7.45 -3.38 -2.13
CA GLY A 50 -6.25 -4.13 -2.42
C GLY A 50 -5.01 -3.29 -2.18
N ILE A 51 -3.88 -3.92 -2.42
CA ILE A 51 -2.59 -3.27 -2.29
C ILE A 51 -1.95 -3.23 -3.67
N GLU A 52 -1.54 -2.05 -4.09
CA GLU A 52 -0.95 -1.85 -5.40
C GLU A 52 0.52 -1.53 -5.27
N GLU A 53 1.25 -1.73 -6.35
CA GLU A 53 2.67 -1.39 -6.39
C GLU A 53 2.86 -0.12 -7.19
N TYR A 54 3.76 0.70 -6.71
CA TYR A 54 4.10 1.94 -7.41
C TYR A 54 5.62 1.99 -7.52
N GLY A 55 6.12 1.95 -8.74
CA GLY A 55 7.55 1.94 -8.95
C GLY A 55 7.90 2.52 -10.30
N TYR A 56 9.19 2.59 -10.56
CA TYR A 56 9.69 3.15 -11.82
C TYR A 56 10.05 2.06 -12.79
#